data_e1483ea64ae5ef23ff47bb7e1c5a44ae
#
_entry.id   e1483ea64ae5ef23ff47bb7e1c5a44ae
#
_cell.length_a   1.000
_cell.length_b   1.000
_cell.length_c   1.000
_cell.angle_alpha   90.00
_cell.angle_beta   90.00
_cell.angle_gamma   90.00
#
_symmetry.space_group_name_H-M   'P 1'
#
loop_
_entity.id
_entity.type
_entity.pdbx_description
1 polymer ?
#
loop_
_entity_poly.entity_id
_entity_poly.type
_entity_poly.pdbx_seq_one_letter_code
_entity_poly.pdbx_strand_id
1 'polypeptide(L)'
;MTQRGIAVVTGASSGIGAATARRLAAEGFDVVCAARRTDRIEALAAEIGGRALRCDVTNDADIAALSAEVGPELAVLVNNAGGAFGLEPVASADTDAWQKMFAVNVIGTEKVTRALLPALIAARGVIVFVTSVAADGPYEGGAGYCGAKAAERMIAGTLRLELVDKPVRITEISPGMVATEEFSLTRFGGDKQRADAVYDGVPNPLVADDIADAITWMATRPAHVNIDRLTIRPVAQAAQHKVFRGTYA
;
A
#
# COMPACT_ATOMS: atom_id res chain seq x y z
N MET A 1 0.68 25.24 11.97
CA MET A 1 1.08 24.69 10.66
C MET A 1 -0.11 24.83 9.72
N THR A 2 0.12 25.22 8.47
CA THR A 2 -0.96 25.30 7.46
C THR A 2 -1.43 23.88 7.15
N GLN A 3 -2.74 23.62 7.26
CA GLN A 3 -3.34 22.32 6.96
C GLN A 3 -3.14 22.00 5.48
N ARG A 4 -2.55 20.84 5.16
CA ARG A 4 -2.22 20.41 3.78
C ARG A 4 -3.38 19.72 3.05
N GLY A 5 -4.56 19.66 3.66
CA GLY A 5 -5.74 18.96 3.14
C GLY A 5 -5.88 17.54 3.69
N ILE A 6 -6.84 16.79 3.14
CA ILE A 6 -7.16 15.43 3.59
C ILE A 6 -6.23 14.43 2.92
N ALA A 7 -5.76 13.45 3.70
CA ALA A 7 -5.06 12.27 3.20
C ALA A 7 -5.81 10.99 3.61
N VAL A 8 -6.06 10.09 2.69
CA VAL A 8 -6.63 8.76 2.96
C VAL A 8 -5.54 7.72 2.88
N VAL A 9 -5.45 6.86 3.90
CA VAL A 9 -4.58 5.69 3.90
C VAL A 9 -5.42 4.44 4.06
N THR A 10 -5.51 3.61 3.02
CA THR A 10 -6.17 2.30 3.12
C THR A 10 -5.24 1.26 3.75
N GLY A 11 -5.81 0.31 4.50
CA GLY A 11 -5.00 -0.67 5.24
C GLY A 11 -4.20 -0.06 6.38
N ALA A 12 -4.67 1.06 6.97
CA ALA A 12 -3.96 1.83 7.99
C ALA A 12 -3.83 1.14 9.36
N SER A 13 -4.41 -0.04 9.55
CA SER A 13 -4.44 -0.72 10.86
C SER A 13 -3.11 -1.34 11.29
N SER A 14 -2.10 -1.41 10.42
CA SER A 14 -0.77 -1.98 10.73
C SER A 14 0.29 -1.64 9.69
N GLY A 15 1.52 -2.01 9.96
CA GLY A 15 2.65 -2.02 9.02
C GLY A 15 2.84 -0.69 8.28
N ILE A 16 3.05 -0.78 6.97
CA ILE A 16 3.32 0.37 6.10
C ILE A 16 2.19 1.40 6.18
N GLY A 17 0.92 0.96 6.21
CA GLY A 17 -0.23 1.86 6.27
C GLY A 17 -0.26 2.69 7.54
N ALA A 18 -0.03 2.07 8.70
CA ALA A 18 0.00 2.78 9.98
C ALA A 18 1.18 3.76 10.07
N ALA A 19 2.37 3.34 9.63
CA ALA A 19 3.55 4.21 9.59
C ALA A 19 3.33 5.40 8.64
N THR A 20 2.71 5.16 7.46
CA THR A 20 2.38 6.22 6.50
C THR A 20 1.38 7.22 7.07
N ALA A 21 0.36 6.75 7.78
CA ALA A 21 -0.61 7.63 8.43
C ALA A 21 0.05 8.58 9.43
N ARG A 22 0.97 8.05 10.28
CA ARG A 22 1.76 8.86 11.23
C ARG A 22 2.58 9.93 10.53
N ARG A 23 3.30 9.56 9.48
CA ARG A 23 4.16 10.50 8.76
C ARG A 23 3.37 11.58 8.03
N LEU A 24 2.26 11.22 7.36
CA LEU A 24 1.41 12.20 6.70
C LEU A 24 0.77 13.17 7.71
N ALA A 25 0.36 12.70 8.89
CA ALA A 25 -0.13 13.57 9.96
C ALA A 25 0.98 14.52 10.46
N ALA A 26 2.21 14.04 10.63
CA ALA A 26 3.37 14.87 10.99
C ALA A 26 3.69 15.95 9.94
N GLU A 27 3.39 15.68 8.66
CA GLU A 27 3.48 16.66 7.57
C GLU A 27 2.31 17.68 7.55
N GLY A 28 1.32 17.53 8.41
CA GLY A 28 0.19 18.46 8.55
C GLY A 28 -1.04 18.09 7.70
N PHE A 29 -1.16 16.84 7.24
CA PHE A 29 -2.39 16.34 6.63
C PHE A 29 -3.42 15.95 7.69
N ASP A 30 -4.72 16.14 7.39
CA ASP A 30 -5.82 15.52 8.11
C ASP A 30 -5.99 14.08 7.59
N VAL A 31 -5.59 13.09 8.38
CA VAL A 31 -5.48 11.71 7.91
C VAL A 31 -6.72 10.91 8.25
N VAL A 32 -7.36 10.33 7.23
CA VAL A 32 -8.39 9.31 7.37
C VAL A 32 -7.73 7.93 7.33
N CYS A 33 -7.70 7.27 8.48
CA CYS A 33 -7.21 5.91 8.65
C CYS A 33 -8.31 4.92 8.27
N ALA A 34 -8.25 4.33 7.06
CA ALA A 34 -9.26 3.43 6.54
C ALA A 34 -8.80 1.97 6.64
N ALA A 35 -9.49 1.13 7.42
CA ALA A 35 -9.22 -0.32 7.50
C ALA A 35 -10.40 -1.07 8.17
N ARG A 36 -10.34 -2.41 8.16
CA ARG A 36 -11.38 -3.27 8.74
C ARG A 36 -11.34 -3.35 10.27
N ARG A 37 -10.15 -3.22 10.88
CA ARG A 37 -9.95 -3.35 12.34
C ARG A 37 -10.12 -1.99 12.99
N THR A 38 -11.34 -1.75 13.51
CA THR A 38 -11.75 -0.47 14.07
C THR A 38 -10.94 -0.09 15.30
N ASP A 39 -10.72 -1.03 16.22
CA ASP A 39 -9.91 -0.84 17.42
C ASP A 39 -8.53 -0.25 17.14
N ARG A 40 -7.85 -0.77 16.10
CA ARG A 40 -6.50 -0.32 15.73
C ARG A 40 -6.49 1.03 15.06
N ILE A 41 -7.43 1.28 14.13
CA ILE A 41 -7.47 2.58 13.46
C ILE A 41 -8.00 3.69 14.36
N GLU A 42 -8.86 3.40 15.33
CA GLU A 42 -9.29 4.35 16.34
C GLU A 42 -8.13 4.76 17.25
N ALA A 43 -7.34 3.78 17.73
CA ALA A 43 -6.15 4.06 18.51
C ALA A 43 -5.12 4.90 17.71
N LEU A 44 -4.88 4.56 16.43
CA LEU A 44 -3.99 5.31 15.57
C LEU A 44 -4.51 6.73 15.30
N ALA A 45 -5.80 6.88 15.00
CA ALA A 45 -6.41 8.17 14.76
C ALA A 45 -6.31 9.09 15.99
N ALA A 46 -6.56 8.54 17.20
CA ALA A 46 -6.38 9.26 18.45
C ALA A 46 -4.91 9.69 18.67
N GLU A 47 -3.95 8.82 18.33
CA GLU A 47 -2.51 9.12 18.43
C GLU A 47 -2.09 10.29 17.55
N ILE A 48 -2.58 10.32 16.30
CA ILE A 48 -2.13 11.28 15.27
C ILE A 48 -3.05 12.51 15.13
N GLY A 49 -4.15 12.58 15.87
CA GLY A 49 -5.18 13.61 15.70
C GLY A 49 -5.93 13.51 14.37
N GLY A 50 -6.02 12.30 13.82
CA GLY A 50 -6.70 12.00 12.56
C GLY A 50 -8.11 11.43 12.74
N ARG A 51 -8.63 10.81 11.70
CA ARG A 51 -9.97 10.18 11.68
C ARG A 51 -9.87 8.68 11.41
N ALA A 52 -10.71 7.90 12.08
CA ALA A 52 -10.82 6.45 11.85
C ALA A 52 -12.09 6.15 11.07
N LEU A 53 -11.99 5.37 10.01
CA LEU A 53 -13.16 4.91 9.26
C LEU A 53 -13.02 3.41 8.94
N ARG A 54 -13.99 2.61 9.43
CA ARG A 54 -14.06 1.21 9.03
C ARG A 54 -14.29 1.11 7.53
N CYS A 55 -13.38 0.44 6.82
CA CYS A 55 -13.46 0.26 5.38
C CYS A 55 -12.85 -1.09 4.97
N ASP A 56 -13.68 -1.95 4.39
CA ASP A 56 -13.24 -3.07 3.57
C ASP A 56 -13.25 -2.62 2.10
N VAL A 57 -12.09 -2.57 1.48
CA VAL A 57 -11.94 -2.12 0.09
C VAL A 57 -12.64 -3.04 -0.93
N THR A 58 -13.11 -4.21 -0.51
CA THR A 58 -13.93 -5.11 -1.34
C THR A 58 -15.44 -4.84 -1.23
N ASN A 59 -15.86 -4.01 -0.27
CA ASN A 59 -17.27 -3.70 0.02
C ASN A 59 -17.65 -2.33 -0.55
N ASP A 60 -18.63 -2.28 -1.46
CA ASP A 60 -19.05 -1.05 -2.12
C ASP A 60 -19.68 -0.03 -1.16
N ALA A 61 -20.39 -0.49 -0.12
CA ALA A 61 -21.00 0.41 0.87
C ALA A 61 -19.93 1.07 1.75
N ASP A 62 -18.88 0.34 2.13
CA ASP A 62 -17.75 0.88 2.91
C ASP A 62 -17.00 1.94 2.07
N ILE A 63 -16.81 1.69 0.76
CA ILE A 63 -16.18 2.64 -0.17
C ILE A 63 -17.02 3.90 -0.36
N ALA A 64 -18.35 3.76 -0.46
CA ALA A 64 -19.25 4.90 -0.54
C ALA A 64 -19.19 5.75 0.74
N ALA A 65 -19.14 5.11 1.92
CA ALA A 65 -18.95 5.80 3.18
C ALA A 65 -17.62 6.54 3.25
N LEU A 66 -16.53 5.93 2.75
CA LEU A 66 -15.22 6.57 2.65
C LEU A 66 -15.27 7.81 1.75
N SER A 67 -15.92 7.73 0.60
CA SER A 67 -16.07 8.87 -0.31
C SER A 67 -16.88 10.01 0.31
N ALA A 68 -17.93 9.69 1.05
CA ALA A 68 -18.75 10.68 1.78
C ALA A 68 -17.95 11.35 2.91
N GLU A 69 -17.14 10.60 3.66
CA GLU A 69 -16.27 11.11 4.72
C GLU A 69 -15.20 12.08 4.20
N VAL A 70 -14.63 11.77 3.04
CA VAL A 70 -13.60 12.61 2.40
C VAL A 70 -14.19 13.91 1.87
N GLY A 71 -15.39 13.88 1.29
CA GLY A 71 -16.02 15.03 0.67
C GLY A 71 -15.40 15.40 -0.69
N PRO A 72 -15.48 16.70 -1.08
CA PRO A 72 -15.20 17.13 -2.44
C PRO A 72 -13.70 17.28 -2.79
N GLU A 73 -12.81 17.29 -1.83
CA GLU A 73 -11.38 17.53 -2.04
C GLU A 73 -10.51 16.53 -1.28
N LEU A 74 -9.59 15.89 -1.98
CA LEU A 74 -8.63 14.92 -1.44
C LEU A 74 -7.22 15.24 -1.92
N ALA A 75 -6.32 15.54 -1.00
CA ALA A 75 -4.94 15.87 -1.33
C ALA A 75 -4.08 14.62 -1.59
N VAL A 76 -4.29 13.54 -0.82
CA VAL A 76 -3.48 12.31 -0.92
C VAL A 76 -4.37 11.07 -0.76
N LEU A 77 -4.26 10.14 -1.71
CA LEU A 77 -4.75 8.76 -1.56
C LEU A 77 -3.57 7.80 -1.54
N VAL A 78 -3.45 7.01 -0.47
CA VAL A 78 -2.50 5.90 -0.41
C VAL A 78 -3.26 4.59 -0.50
N ASN A 79 -3.23 3.96 -1.66
CA ASN A 79 -3.72 2.61 -1.89
C ASN A 79 -2.70 1.61 -1.34
N ASN A 80 -2.83 1.31 -0.05
CA ASN A 80 -1.94 0.39 0.65
C ASN A 80 -2.66 -0.89 1.11
N ALA A 81 -4.00 -0.89 1.19
CA ALA A 81 -4.75 -2.10 1.51
C ALA A 81 -4.42 -3.22 0.53
N GLY A 82 -3.91 -4.33 1.04
CA GLY A 82 -3.49 -5.45 0.23
C GLY A 82 -2.97 -6.59 1.09
N GLY A 83 -2.51 -7.66 0.45
CA GLY A 83 -1.92 -8.80 1.13
C GLY A 83 -1.58 -9.94 0.18
N ALA A 84 -0.86 -10.90 0.71
CA ALA A 84 -0.56 -12.16 0.05
C ALA A 84 -1.17 -13.32 0.86
N PHE A 85 -1.63 -14.35 0.18
CA PHE A 85 -2.18 -15.56 0.78
C PHE A 85 -1.52 -16.78 0.13
N GLY A 86 -0.85 -17.59 0.94
CA GLY A 86 -0.15 -18.77 0.48
C GLY A 86 1.18 -18.51 -0.25
N LEU A 87 1.87 -19.61 -0.52
CA LEU A 87 3.14 -19.67 -1.26
C LEU A 87 3.26 -21.01 -2.01
N GLU A 88 2.15 -21.56 -2.44
CA GLU A 88 2.09 -22.86 -3.10
C GLU A 88 2.52 -22.72 -4.58
N PRO A 89 3.21 -23.74 -5.13
CA PRO A 89 3.45 -23.82 -6.57
C PRO A 89 2.14 -23.78 -7.37
N VAL A 90 2.20 -23.31 -8.60
CA VAL A 90 1.02 -23.23 -9.49
C VAL A 90 0.26 -24.56 -9.61
N ALA A 91 0.99 -25.69 -9.62
CA ALA A 91 0.41 -27.01 -9.73
C ALA A 91 -0.50 -27.39 -8.54
N SER A 92 -0.33 -26.76 -7.39
CA SER A 92 -1.12 -27.00 -6.16
C SER A 92 -1.74 -25.71 -5.60
N ALA A 93 -1.92 -24.70 -6.46
CA ALA A 93 -2.38 -23.40 -6.05
C ALA A 93 -3.82 -23.43 -5.51
N ASP A 94 -4.05 -22.72 -4.41
CA ASP A 94 -5.39 -22.44 -3.92
C ASP A 94 -6.01 -21.27 -4.72
N THR A 95 -6.98 -21.61 -5.58
CA THR A 95 -7.68 -20.62 -6.43
C THR A 95 -8.47 -19.61 -5.59
N ASP A 96 -9.03 -20.00 -4.45
CA ASP A 96 -9.78 -19.09 -3.57
C ASP A 96 -8.83 -18.07 -2.92
N ALA A 97 -7.62 -18.46 -2.56
CA ALA A 97 -6.58 -17.55 -2.10
C ALA A 97 -6.18 -16.55 -3.20
N TRP A 98 -6.08 -16.99 -4.46
CA TRP A 98 -5.81 -16.10 -5.59
C TRP A 98 -6.95 -15.10 -5.81
N GLN A 99 -8.21 -15.57 -5.80
CA GLN A 99 -9.38 -14.69 -5.92
C GLN A 99 -9.39 -13.62 -4.82
N LYS A 100 -9.08 -13.99 -3.57
CA LYS A 100 -8.95 -13.04 -2.46
C LYS A 100 -7.83 -12.02 -2.71
N MET A 101 -6.65 -12.46 -3.21
CA MET A 101 -5.56 -11.54 -3.56
C MET A 101 -5.99 -10.55 -4.64
N PHE A 102 -6.64 -11.00 -5.70
CA PHE A 102 -7.15 -10.12 -6.76
C PHE A 102 -8.27 -9.21 -6.27
N ALA A 103 -9.19 -9.70 -5.46
CA ALA A 103 -10.27 -8.89 -4.89
C ALA A 103 -9.74 -7.71 -4.08
N VAL A 104 -8.74 -7.92 -3.24
CA VAL A 104 -8.20 -6.84 -2.38
C VAL A 104 -7.20 -5.97 -3.12
N ASN A 105 -6.15 -6.57 -3.74
CA ASN A 105 -5.05 -5.80 -4.32
C ASN A 105 -5.39 -5.14 -5.67
N VAL A 106 -6.34 -5.69 -6.43
CA VAL A 106 -6.67 -5.21 -7.79
C VAL A 106 -8.01 -4.52 -7.80
N ILE A 107 -9.09 -5.27 -7.56
CA ILE A 107 -10.46 -4.74 -7.67
C ILE A 107 -10.76 -3.72 -6.57
N GLY A 108 -10.34 -3.99 -5.33
CA GLY A 108 -10.50 -3.05 -4.21
C GLY A 108 -9.74 -1.75 -4.44
N THR A 109 -8.51 -1.83 -4.91
CA THR A 109 -7.69 -0.65 -5.26
C THR A 109 -8.33 0.16 -6.39
N GLU A 110 -8.84 -0.49 -7.44
CA GLU A 110 -9.56 0.18 -8.53
C GLU A 110 -10.81 0.90 -7.99
N LYS A 111 -11.66 0.19 -7.23
CA LYS A 111 -12.89 0.74 -6.69
C LYS A 111 -12.67 1.97 -5.80
N VAL A 112 -11.71 1.90 -4.88
CA VAL A 112 -11.34 3.04 -4.01
C VAL A 112 -10.82 4.19 -4.85
N THR A 113 -9.91 3.93 -5.79
CA THR A 113 -9.36 4.94 -6.68
C THR A 113 -10.46 5.63 -7.48
N ARG A 114 -11.34 4.88 -8.12
CA ARG A 114 -12.44 5.40 -8.92
C ARG A 114 -13.42 6.24 -8.09
N ALA A 115 -13.75 5.81 -6.88
CA ALA A 115 -14.67 6.53 -6.01
C ALA A 115 -14.11 7.88 -5.54
N LEU A 116 -12.80 7.97 -5.29
CA LEU A 116 -12.13 9.17 -4.77
C LEU A 116 -11.51 10.04 -5.87
N LEU A 117 -11.48 9.58 -7.11
CA LEU A 117 -10.84 10.29 -8.23
C LEU A 117 -11.38 11.71 -8.47
N PRO A 118 -12.70 11.98 -8.39
CA PRO A 118 -13.21 13.35 -8.55
C PRO A 118 -12.64 14.31 -7.51
N ALA A 119 -12.56 13.88 -6.24
CA ALA A 119 -12.01 14.69 -5.16
C ALA A 119 -10.50 14.93 -5.31
N LEU A 120 -9.75 13.92 -5.80
CA LEU A 120 -8.32 14.02 -6.10
C LEU A 120 -8.04 15.02 -7.24
N ILE A 121 -8.85 15.00 -8.29
CA ILE A 121 -8.73 15.95 -9.41
C ILE A 121 -9.02 17.38 -8.92
N ALA A 122 -10.08 17.56 -8.13
CA ALA A 122 -10.47 18.87 -7.59
C ALA A 122 -9.36 19.49 -6.73
N ALA A 123 -8.73 18.68 -5.87
CA ALA A 123 -7.63 19.13 -4.99
C ALA A 123 -6.25 19.17 -5.67
N ARG A 124 -6.11 18.80 -6.95
CA ARG A 124 -4.81 18.57 -7.62
C ARG A 124 -3.92 17.62 -6.83
N GLY A 125 -4.54 16.56 -6.32
CA GLY A 125 -3.96 15.62 -5.37
C GLY A 125 -2.96 14.64 -5.97
N VAL A 126 -2.59 13.66 -5.15
CA VAL A 126 -1.70 12.55 -5.54
C VAL A 126 -2.28 11.21 -5.14
N ILE A 127 -2.16 10.23 -6.01
CA ILE A 127 -2.46 8.82 -5.75
C ILE A 127 -1.14 8.07 -5.62
N VAL A 128 -0.96 7.36 -4.52
CA VAL A 128 0.18 6.46 -4.30
C VAL A 128 -0.31 5.02 -4.30
N PHE A 129 0.15 4.22 -5.23
CA PHE A 129 -0.07 2.78 -5.25
C PHE A 129 1.09 2.08 -4.56
N VAL A 130 0.78 1.32 -3.50
CA VAL A 130 1.78 0.50 -2.79
C VAL A 130 1.79 -0.89 -3.42
N THR A 131 2.56 -1.03 -4.50
CA THR A 131 2.70 -2.30 -5.21
C THR A 131 3.71 -3.23 -4.53
N SER A 132 4.65 -3.78 -5.23
CA SER A 132 5.75 -4.61 -4.73
C SER A 132 6.77 -4.85 -5.84
N VAL A 133 8.01 -5.17 -5.47
CA VAL A 133 8.98 -5.75 -6.43
C VAL A 133 8.46 -7.06 -7.05
N ALA A 134 7.48 -7.72 -6.44
CA ALA A 134 6.77 -8.86 -7.01
C ALA A 134 6.09 -8.55 -8.35
N ALA A 135 5.79 -7.28 -8.63
CA ALA A 135 5.28 -6.83 -9.92
C ALA A 135 6.37 -6.70 -11.01
N ASP A 136 7.66 -6.68 -10.62
CA ASP A 136 8.78 -6.60 -11.57
C ASP A 136 9.20 -7.95 -12.12
N GLY A 137 8.99 -9.02 -11.36
CA GLY A 137 9.41 -10.34 -11.77
C GLY A 137 8.93 -11.45 -10.85
N PRO A 138 8.89 -12.69 -11.36
CA PRO A 138 8.36 -13.82 -10.62
C PRO A 138 9.35 -14.36 -9.58
N TYR A 139 8.80 -15.11 -8.63
CA TYR A 139 9.53 -16.00 -7.74
C TYR A 139 8.68 -17.24 -7.45
N GLU A 140 9.31 -18.33 -7.07
CA GLU A 140 8.66 -19.61 -6.82
C GLU A 140 7.58 -19.49 -5.73
N GLY A 141 6.41 -20.07 -5.98
CA GLY A 141 5.23 -19.96 -5.11
C GLY A 141 4.56 -18.59 -5.08
N GLY A 142 5.11 -17.61 -5.77
CA GLY A 142 4.60 -16.23 -5.76
C GLY A 142 3.56 -15.90 -6.83
N ALA A 143 3.15 -16.84 -7.68
CA ALA A 143 2.41 -16.56 -8.91
C ALA A 143 1.14 -15.72 -8.69
N GLY A 144 0.30 -16.07 -7.71
CA GLY A 144 -0.93 -15.31 -7.41
C GLY A 144 -0.64 -13.88 -6.97
N TYR A 145 0.31 -13.69 -6.06
CA TYR A 145 0.70 -12.36 -5.58
C TYR A 145 1.42 -11.53 -6.65
N CYS A 146 2.35 -12.14 -7.39
CA CYS A 146 3.02 -11.48 -8.51
C CYS A 146 2.01 -11.01 -9.56
N GLY A 147 1.05 -11.87 -9.92
CA GLY A 147 -0.03 -11.55 -10.85
C GLY A 147 -0.88 -10.37 -10.37
N ALA A 148 -1.31 -10.40 -9.10
CA ALA A 148 -2.11 -9.32 -8.52
C ALA A 148 -1.34 -7.99 -8.48
N LYS A 149 -0.08 -7.99 -8.04
CA LYS A 149 0.74 -6.76 -7.98
C LYS A 149 1.15 -6.23 -9.37
N ALA A 150 1.34 -7.11 -10.35
CA ALA A 150 1.54 -6.71 -11.74
C ALA A 150 0.27 -6.06 -12.32
N ALA A 151 -0.92 -6.59 -12.02
CA ALA A 151 -2.19 -5.99 -12.43
C ALA A 151 -2.39 -4.60 -11.79
N GLU A 152 -2.13 -4.46 -10.48
CA GLU A 152 -2.19 -3.17 -9.77
C GLU A 152 -1.25 -2.13 -10.40
N ARG A 153 -0.02 -2.51 -10.75
CA ARG A 153 0.93 -1.66 -11.48
C ARG A 153 0.39 -1.21 -12.82
N MET A 154 -0.23 -2.11 -13.59
CA MET A 154 -0.80 -1.76 -14.89
C MET A 154 -1.96 -0.78 -14.75
N ILE A 155 -2.78 -0.90 -13.71
CA ILE A 155 -3.82 0.08 -13.39
C ILE A 155 -3.21 1.46 -13.17
N ALA A 156 -2.18 1.58 -12.33
CA ALA A 156 -1.50 2.85 -12.08
C ALA A 156 -0.90 3.47 -13.37
N GLY A 157 -0.26 2.64 -14.19
CA GLY A 157 0.31 3.06 -15.46
C GLY A 157 -0.74 3.53 -16.47
N THR A 158 -1.85 2.79 -16.62
CA THR A 158 -2.96 3.14 -17.51
C THR A 158 -3.66 4.42 -17.05
N LEU A 159 -3.94 4.53 -15.75
CA LEU A 159 -4.57 5.71 -15.17
C LEU A 159 -3.74 6.98 -15.43
N ARG A 160 -2.42 6.89 -15.43
CA ARG A 160 -1.53 8.02 -15.76
C ARG A 160 -1.69 8.47 -17.21
N LEU A 161 -1.93 7.56 -18.14
CA LEU A 161 -2.20 7.89 -19.54
C LEU A 161 -3.58 8.53 -19.71
N GLU A 162 -4.59 7.98 -19.04
CA GLU A 162 -5.98 8.45 -19.12
C GLU A 162 -6.19 9.84 -18.52
N LEU A 163 -5.36 10.21 -17.53
CA LEU A 163 -5.49 11.47 -16.79
C LEU A 163 -4.38 12.49 -17.11
N VAL A 164 -3.71 12.33 -18.25
CA VAL A 164 -2.60 13.23 -18.64
C VAL A 164 -3.02 14.71 -18.74
N ASP A 165 -4.30 14.98 -19.00
CA ASP A 165 -4.91 16.31 -19.07
C ASP A 165 -5.47 16.81 -17.73
N LYS A 166 -5.37 16.03 -16.66
CA LYS A 166 -5.86 16.35 -15.32
C LYS A 166 -4.71 16.70 -14.37
N PRO A 167 -4.91 17.65 -13.46
CA PRO A 167 -3.84 18.07 -12.54
C PRO A 167 -3.70 17.13 -11.33
N VAL A 168 -3.70 15.81 -11.55
CA VAL A 168 -3.53 14.77 -10.52
C VAL A 168 -2.25 14.00 -10.77
N ARG A 169 -1.49 13.74 -9.71
CA ARG A 169 -0.25 12.96 -9.78
C ARG A 169 -0.55 11.49 -9.49
N ILE A 170 0.04 10.60 -10.26
CA ILE A 170 -0.13 9.14 -10.10
C ILE A 170 1.25 8.52 -9.96
N THR A 171 1.50 7.95 -8.79
CA THR A 171 2.81 7.45 -8.40
C THR A 171 2.72 6.02 -7.86
N GLU A 172 3.79 5.27 -7.99
CA GLU A 172 3.92 3.89 -7.51
C GLU A 172 5.14 3.77 -6.61
N ILE A 173 4.95 3.17 -5.43
CA ILE A 173 6.07 2.66 -4.64
C ILE A 173 6.08 1.13 -4.72
N SER A 174 7.27 0.56 -4.97
CA SER A 174 7.51 -0.86 -5.17
C SER A 174 8.46 -1.40 -4.10
N PRO A 175 7.95 -1.74 -2.89
CA PRO A 175 8.79 -2.24 -1.81
C PRO A 175 9.32 -3.64 -2.09
N GLY A 176 10.55 -3.88 -1.66
CA GLY A 176 11.14 -5.19 -1.53
C GLY A 176 10.73 -5.87 -0.22
N MET A 177 11.72 -6.47 0.45
CA MET A 177 11.53 -7.21 1.69
C MET A 177 11.40 -6.26 2.87
N VAL A 178 10.18 -6.08 3.36
CA VAL A 178 9.83 -5.21 4.50
C VAL A 178 9.39 -6.09 5.65
N ALA A 179 10.10 -6.04 6.77
CA ALA A 179 9.71 -6.73 8.00
C ALA A 179 8.58 -5.96 8.69
N THR A 180 7.36 -6.42 8.47
CA THR A 180 6.16 -5.93 9.14
C THR A 180 5.53 -7.05 9.96
N GLU A 181 4.83 -6.70 11.05
CA GLU A 181 4.23 -7.67 11.97
C GLU A 181 3.27 -8.66 11.29
N GLU A 182 2.57 -8.25 10.24
CA GLU A 182 1.39 -8.96 9.78
C GLU A 182 1.44 -9.49 8.35
N PHE A 183 2.28 -8.93 7.47
CA PHE A 183 2.26 -9.35 6.07
C PHE A 183 2.60 -10.84 5.91
N SER A 184 3.72 -11.27 6.47
CA SER A 184 4.13 -12.68 6.45
C SER A 184 3.20 -13.56 7.28
N LEU A 185 2.74 -13.07 8.44
CA LEU A 185 1.80 -13.80 9.29
C LEU A 185 0.48 -14.08 8.54
N THR A 186 -0.09 -13.08 7.88
CA THR A 186 -1.30 -13.22 7.06
C THR A 186 -1.06 -14.18 5.89
N ARG A 187 0.09 -14.07 5.23
CA ARG A 187 0.46 -14.92 4.10
C ARG A 187 0.49 -16.40 4.46
N PHE A 188 0.94 -16.73 5.67
CA PHE A 188 1.05 -18.10 6.15
C PHE A 188 -0.09 -18.51 7.10
N GLY A 189 -1.24 -17.83 7.03
CA GLY A 189 -2.43 -18.21 7.78
C GLY A 189 -2.27 -18.17 9.30
N GLY A 190 -1.39 -17.31 9.83
CA GLY A 190 -1.11 -17.18 11.25
C GLY A 190 0.10 -18.01 11.75
N ASP A 191 0.75 -18.79 10.88
CA ASP A 191 1.95 -19.53 11.22
C ASP A 191 3.14 -18.59 11.44
N LYS A 192 3.38 -18.30 12.72
CA LYS A 192 4.45 -17.37 13.13
C LYS A 192 5.85 -17.90 12.81
N GLN A 193 6.09 -19.21 12.92
CA GLN A 193 7.39 -19.79 12.63
C GLN A 193 7.76 -19.59 11.15
N ARG A 194 6.82 -19.87 10.24
CA ARG A 194 7.01 -19.63 8.80
C ARG A 194 7.14 -18.15 8.49
N ALA A 195 6.39 -17.29 9.18
CA ALA A 195 6.45 -15.84 8.99
C ALA A 195 7.81 -15.27 9.38
N ASP A 196 8.34 -15.68 10.54
CA ASP A 196 9.64 -15.24 11.06
C ASP A 196 10.78 -15.76 10.16
N ALA A 197 10.72 -17.01 9.70
CA ALA A 197 11.72 -17.63 8.84
C ALA A 197 11.96 -16.89 7.49
N VAL A 198 11.00 -16.07 7.05
CA VAL A 198 11.19 -15.22 5.85
C VAL A 198 12.40 -14.30 6.00
N TYR A 199 12.63 -13.81 7.21
CA TYR A 199 13.66 -12.81 7.50
C TYR A 199 14.95 -13.41 8.12
N ASP A 200 14.98 -14.70 8.35
CA ASP A 200 16.13 -15.37 8.99
C ASP A 200 17.44 -15.09 8.24
N GLY A 201 18.42 -14.59 8.98
CA GLY A 201 19.74 -14.27 8.46
C GLY A 201 19.81 -13.10 7.45
N VAL A 202 18.70 -12.40 7.19
CA VAL A 202 18.72 -11.21 6.33
C VAL A 202 19.20 -10.01 7.14
N PRO A 203 20.36 -9.43 6.80
CA PRO A 203 20.84 -8.25 7.52
C PRO A 203 20.00 -7.03 7.18
N ASN A 204 19.42 -6.40 8.20
CA ASN A 204 18.68 -5.13 8.12
C ASN A 204 17.60 -5.15 7.00
N PRO A 205 16.56 -6.00 7.11
CA PRO A 205 15.41 -5.88 6.22
C PRO A 205 14.78 -4.48 6.38
N LEU A 206 14.11 -3.98 5.35
CA LEU A 206 13.38 -2.72 5.49
C LEU A 206 12.32 -2.83 6.58
N VAL A 207 12.02 -1.71 7.21
CA VAL A 207 10.90 -1.57 8.15
C VAL A 207 9.80 -0.70 7.55
N ALA A 208 8.64 -0.69 8.18
CA ALA A 208 7.48 0.07 7.70
C ALA A 208 7.79 1.57 7.54
N ASP A 209 8.61 2.12 8.44
CA ASP A 209 8.99 3.54 8.42
C ASP A 209 9.84 3.93 7.21
N ASP A 210 10.68 3.04 6.68
CA ASP A 210 11.45 3.30 5.45
C ASP A 210 10.53 3.54 4.26
N ILE A 211 9.44 2.77 4.18
CA ILE A 211 8.46 2.90 3.11
C ILE A 211 7.55 4.11 3.33
N ALA A 212 7.16 4.36 4.56
CA ALA A 212 6.34 5.51 4.93
C ALA A 212 7.06 6.85 4.65
N ASP A 213 8.37 6.91 4.91
CA ASP A 213 9.21 8.05 4.56
C ASP A 213 9.21 8.32 3.07
N ALA A 214 9.44 7.30 2.27
CA ALA A 214 9.44 7.40 0.82
C ALA A 214 8.06 7.79 0.26
N ILE A 215 6.96 7.22 0.77
CA ILE A 215 5.59 7.59 0.38
C ILE A 215 5.35 9.06 0.67
N THR A 216 5.71 9.52 1.86
CA THR A 216 5.53 10.90 2.28
C THR A 216 6.36 11.86 1.44
N TRP A 217 7.62 11.51 1.15
CA TRP A 217 8.46 12.28 0.25
C TRP A 217 7.85 12.39 -1.16
N MET A 218 7.35 11.29 -1.74
CA MET A 218 6.70 11.30 -3.05
C MET A 218 5.42 12.16 -3.03
N ALA A 219 4.60 12.04 -1.99
CA ALA A 219 3.34 12.78 -1.85
C ALA A 219 3.55 14.30 -1.73
N THR A 220 4.64 14.74 -1.11
CA THR A 220 4.94 16.14 -0.83
C THR A 220 5.77 16.86 -1.89
N ARG A 221 6.06 16.22 -3.04
CA ARG A 221 6.77 16.90 -4.14
C ARG A 221 5.93 18.05 -4.72
N PRO A 222 6.57 19.06 -5.34
CA PRO A 222 5.86 20.14 -6.03
C PRO A 222 4.84 19.59 -7.04
N ALA A 223 3.72 20.29 -7.23
CA ALA A 223 2.59 19.79 -8.02
C ALA A 223 2.93 19.42 -9.48
N HIS A 224 3.97 20.00 -10.05
CA HIS A 224 4.43 19.70 -11.41
C HIS A 224 5.40 18.51 -11.49
N VAL A 225 5.78 17.92 -10.33
CA VAL A 225 6.72 16.79 -10.26
C VAL A 225 5.94 15.52 -9.95
N ASN A 226 5.90 14.60 -10.91
CA ASN A 226 5.38 13.25 -10.71
C ASN A 226 6.55 12.27 -10.56
N ILE A 227 6.57 11.50 -9.51
CA ILE A 227 7.49 10.37 -9.36
C ILE A 227 6.75 9.15 -9.87
N ASP A 228 7.00 8.73 -11.09
CA ASP A 228 6.25 7.64 -11.72
C ASP A 228 6.35 6.35 -10.94
N ARG A 229 7.57 6.02 -10.50
CA ARG A 229 7.84 4.81 -9.71
C ARG A 229 9.09 4.96 -8.86
N LEU A 230 9.02 4.45 -7.64
CA LEU A 230 10.14 4.31 -6.73
C LEU A 230 10.24 2.86 -6.26
N THR A 231 11.36 2.20 -6.51
CA THR A 231 11.63 0.84 -6.02
C THR A 231 12.62 0.90 -4.87
N ILE A 232 12.25 0.33 -3.72
CA ILE A 232 13.07 0.29 -2.51
C ILE A 232 13.28 -1.16 -2.09
N ARG A 233 14.54 -1.56 -1.93
CA ARG A 233 14.93 -2.87 -1.43
C ARG A 233 15.92 -2.72 -0.28
N PRO A 234 15.95 -3.65 0.68
CA PRO A 234 17.09 -3.71 1.59
C PRO A 234 18.36 -4.00 0.78
N VAL A 235 19.50 -3.53 1.25
CA VAL A 235 20.80 -3.78 0.58
C VAL A 235 21.03 -5.27 0.34
N ALA A 236 20.52 -6.10 1.23
CA ALA A 236 20.61 -7.57 1.13
C ALA A 236 19.79 -8.18 -0.01
N GLN A 237 18.87 -7.45 -0.65
CA GLN A 237 17.98 -7.99 -1.68
C GLN A 237 18.33 -7.48 -3.08
N ALA A 238 18.96 -8.31 -3.89
CA ALA A 238 19.30 -7.98 -5.27
C ALA A 238 18.14 -8.23 -6.26
N ALA A 239 17.32 -9.26 -6.02
CA ALA A 239 16.14 -9.61 -6.82
C ALA A 239 15.06 -10.21 -5.92
N GLN A 240 13.87 -10.52 -6.48
CA GLN A 240 12.75 -11.07 -5.72
C GLN A 240 13.11 -12.39 -5.03
N HIS A 241 13.94 -13.20 -5.68
CA HIS A 241 14.39 -14.52 -5.22
C HIS A 241 15.85 -14.54 -4.73
N LYS A 242 16.61 -13.43 -4.90
CA LYS A 242 18.04 -13.39 -4.54
C LYS A 242 18.26 -12.44 -3.37
N VAL A 243 18.38 -13.04 -2.20
CA VAL A 243 18.58 -12.34 -0.93
C VAL A 243 19.85 -12.87 -0.26
N PHE A 244 20.73 -11.98 0.16
CA PHE A 244 21.89 -12.34 0.97
C PHE A 244 21.43 -12.66 2.39
N ARG A 245 21.95 -13.76 2.93
CA ARG A 245 21.72 -14.19 4.32
C ARG A 245 23.07 -14.40 4.99
N GLY A 246 23.33 -13.65 6.05
CA GLY A 246 24.62 -13.67 6.75
C GLY A 246 24.99 -12.31 7.31
N THR A 247 26.24 -12.13 7.66
CA THR A 247 26.78 -10.85 8.17
C THR A 247 27.62 -10.20 7.08
N TYR A 248 27.47 -8.89 6.91
CA TYR A 248 28.40 -8.14 6.05
C TYR A 248 29.78 -8.07 6.71
N ALA A 249 30.82 -8.23 5.89
CA ALA A 249 32.22 -8.10 6.31
C ALA A 249 32.56 -6.65 6.67
#